data_1ea4968fd11d24cd67cf9d56bc9ff97b
#
_entry.id   1ea4968fd11d24cd67cf9d56bc9ff97b
#
_cell.length_a   1.000
_cell.length_b   1.000
_cell.length_c   1.000
_cell.angle_alpha   90.00
_cell.angle_beta   90.00
_cell.angle_gamma   90.00
#
_symmetry.space_group_name_H-M   'P 1'
#
loop_
_entity.id
_entity.type
_entity.pdbx_description
1 polymer ?
#
loop_
_entity_poly.entity_id
_entity_poly.type
_entity_poly.pdbx_seq_one_letter_code
_entity_poly.pdbx_strand_id
1 'polypeptide(L)'
;MAHFSNKEPTMLTSEQVKAMIEGVAKCEHIEVEGDGHHFFAVIVSSEFEGKARLARHRLIKDGLKAQLESNELHALSISVAATPAEWAAKAQ
;
A
#
# COMPACT_ATOMS: atom_id res chain seq x y z
N MET A 1 -24.24 22.18 5.53
CA MET A 1 -23.80 21.85 5.48
C MET A 1 -23.05 21.43 5.82
N ALA A 2 -22.85 21.18 6.00
CA ALA A 2 -22.18 20.67 6.17
C ALA A 2 -21.43 20.35 6.41
N HIS A 3 -21.31 20.24 6.72
CA HIS A 3 -20.52 19.87 6.84
C HIS A 3 -19.84 19.34 7.28
N PHE A 4 -19.75 18.97 7.45
CA PHE A 4 -19.20 18.26 7.73
C PHE A 4 -18.34 17.89 7.95
N SER A 5 -18.08 17.73 8.06
CA SER A 5 -17.35 17.29 8.21
C SER A 5 -16.46 17.02 8.43
N ASN A 6 -16.08 16.89 8.45
CA ASN A 6 -15.34 16.48 8.67
C ASN A 6 -14.31 16.35 9.08
N LYS A 7 -14.11 16.55 9.39
CA LYS A 7 -13.18 16.54 9.92
C LYS A 7 -12.73 15.73 10.78
N GLU A 8 -12.73 15.02 10.79
CA GLU A 8 -12.46 14.19 11.54
C GLU A 8 -11.37 13.61 11.28
N PRO A 9 -10.72 13.23 12.04
CA PRO A 9 -9.53 12.69 11.87
C PRO A 9 -9.60 11.54 11.25
N THR A 10 -9.25 11.49 10.64
CA THR A 10 -9.24 10.90 9.99
C THR A 10 -8.55 9.75 9.92
N MET A 11 -9.12 8.66 10.06
CA MET A 11 -8.55 7.41 9.83
C MET A 11 -8.59 7.16 8.35
N LEU A 12 -7.48 6.72 7.80
CA LEU A 12 -7.44 6.34 6.41
C LEU A 12 -8.25 5.07 6.22
N THR A 13 -8.84 4.93 5.06
CA THR A 13 -9.52 3.71 4.69
C THR A 13 -8.58 2.84 3.87
N SER A 14 -8.91 1.56 3.76
CA SER A 14 -8.14 0.65 2.92
C SER A 14 -8.10 1.13 1.47
N GLU A 15 -9.20 1.73 1.02
CA GLU A 15 -9.26 2.23 -0.35
C GLU A 15 -8.32 3.40 -0.57
N GLN A 16 -8.20 4.26 0.41
CA GLN A 16 -7.29 5.38 0.32
C GLN A 16 -5.84 4.91 0.31
N VAL A 17 -5.52 3.93 1.14
CA VAL A 17 -4.18 3.38 1.17
C VAL A 17 -3.85 2.71 -0.15
N LYS A 18 -4.82 1.98 -0.71
CA LYS A 18 -4.65 1.33 -2.00
C LYS A 18 -4.33 2.37 -3.08
N ALA A 19 -5.07 3.47 -3.10
CA ALA A 19 -4.83 4.51 -4.08
C ALA A 19 -3.45 5.13 -3.92
N MET A 20 -3.01 5.31 -2.68
CA MET A 20 -1.68 5.84 -2.42
C MET A 20 -0.61 4.93 -2.99
N ILE A 21 -0.75 3.62 -2.78
CA ILE A 21 0.21 2.65 -3.28
C ILE A 21 0.21 2.63 -4.79
N GLU A 22 -0.95 2.71 -5.40
CA GLU A 22 -1.06 2.72 -6.85
C GLU A 22 -0.40 3.95 -7.46
N GLY A 23 -0.31 5.03 -6.69
CA GLY A 23 0.38 6.22 -7.14
C GLY A 23 1.88 6.08 -7.08
N VAL A 24 2.40 5.10 -6.34
CA VAL A 24 3.83 4.89 -6.21
C VAL A 24 4.35 3.93 -7.27
N ALA A 25 3.60 2.88 -7.54
CA ALA A 25 4.04 1.85 -8.47
C ALA A 25 2.86 1.32 -9.24
N LYS A 26 3.12 0.93 -10.47
CA LYS A 26 2.08 0.31 -11.28
C LYS A 26 1.80 -1.06 -10.70
N CYS A 27 0.57 -1.29 -10.28
CA CYS A 27 0.20 -2.56 -9.67
C CYS A 27 -0.73 -3.34 -10.57
N GLU A 28 -0.37 -4.57 -10.86
CA GLU A 28 -1.24 -5.46 -11.61
C GLU A 28 -2.33 -6.02 -10.69
N HIS A 29 -2.00 -6.11 -9.40
CA HIS A 29 -2.98 -6.57 -8.42
C HIS A 29 -2.59 -5.94 -7.10
N ILE A 30 -3.59 -5.51 -6.33
CA ILE A 30 -3.32 -4.92 -5.04
C ILE A 30 -4.52 -5.17 -4.13
N GLU A 31 -4.24 -5.56 -2.90
CA GLU A 31 -5.25 -5.73 -1.88
C GLU A 31 -4.75 -5.03 -0.62
N VAL A 32 -5.62 -4.32 0.05
CA VAL A 32 -5.27 -3.67 1.29
C VAL A 32 -6.37 -3.94 2.29
N GLU A 33 -5.98 -4.37 3.48
CA GLU A 33 -6.91 -4.58 4.59
C GLU A 33 -6.40 -3.82 5.79
N GLY A 34 -7.30 -3.41 6.65
CA GLY A 34 -6.87 -2.74 7.86
C GLY A 34 -8.03 -2.18 8.64
N ASP A 35 -7.72 -1.75 9.85
CA ASP A 35 -8.72 -1.22 10.78
C ASP A 35 -8.61 0.29 10.97
N GLY A 36 -7.83 0.95 10.13
CA GLY A 36 -7.62 2.39 10.24
C GLY A 36 -6.32 2.72 10.95
N HIS A 37 -5.81 1.81 11.75
CA HIS A 37 -4.54 2.00 12.45
C HIS A 37 -3.43 1.19 11.82
N HIS A 38 -3.71 -0.07 11.51
CA HIS A 38 -2.74 -0.95 10.86
C HIS A 38 -3.30 -1.39 9.55
N PHE A 39 -2.44 -1.42 8.54
CA PHE A 39 -2.83 -1.86 7.20
C PHE A 39 -1.89 -2.94 6.73
N PHE A 40 -2.44 -3.89 6.01
CA PHE A 40 -1.69 -4.99 5.43
C PHE A 40 -1.93 -4.99 3.94
N ALA A 41 -0.87 -4.98 3.16
CA ALA A 41 -0.98 -4.85 1.72
C ALA A 41 -0.39 -6.04 1.00
N VAL A 42 -1.10 -6.48 -0.03
CA VAL A 42 -0.60 -7.44 -1.01
C VAL A 42 -0.42 -6.65 -2.29
N ILE A 43 0.80 -6.60 -2.78
CA ILE A 43 1.13 -5.77 -3.93
C ILE A 43 1.81 -6.62 -4.99
N VAL A 44 1.24 -6.63 -6.18
CA VAL A 44 1.79 -7.35 -7.31
C VAL A 44 2.13 -6.33 -8.38
N SER A 45 3.41 -6.24 -8.73
CA SER A 45 3.84 -5.23 -9.65
C SER A 45 5.00 -5.73 -10.49
N SER A 46 4.94 -5.47 -11.79
CA SER A 46 6.05 -5.78 -12.67
C SER A 46 7.27 -4.92 -12.35
N GLU A 47 7.07 -3.83 -11.63
CA GLU A 47 8.20 -2.99 -11.23
C GLU A 47 9.07 -3.66 -10.18
N PHE A 48 8.60 -4.75 -9.59
CA PHE A 48 9.39 -5.50 -8.63
C PHE A 48 10.37 -6.47 -9.28
N GLU A 49 10.29 -6.64 -10.58
CA GLU A 49 11.17 -7.59 -11.24
C GLU A 49 12.62 -7.19 -11.06
N GLY A 50 13.45 -8.18 -10.77
CA GLY A 50 14.86 -7.92 -10.56
C GLY A 50 15.20 -7.37 -9.21
N LYS A 51 14.19 -7.15 -8.35
CA LYS A 51 14.43 -6.59 -7.02
C LYS A 51 14.23 -7.64 -5.95
N ALA A 52 15.11 -7.63 -4.96
CA ALA A 52 14.96 -8.48 -3.80
C ALA A 52 13.82 -7.94 -2.93
N ARG A 53 13.35 -8.76 -2.01
CA ARG A 53 12.22 -8.39 -1.17
C ARG A 53 12.41 -7.04 -0.48
N LEU A 54 13.56 -6.82 0.10
CA LEU A 54 13.81 -5.59 0.83
C LEU A 54 13.71 -4.37 -0.08
N ALA A 55 14.24 -4.49 -1.29
CA ALA A 55 14.18 -3.40 -2.25
C ALA A 55 12.76 -3.11 -2.67
N ARG A 56 11.93 -4.15 -2.77
CA ARG A 56 10.52 -3.98 -3.12
C ARG A 56 9.79 -3.22 -2.04
N HIS A 57 10.03 -3.58 -0.79
CA HIS A 57 9.40 -2.88 0.34
C HIS A 57 9.85 -1.44 0.38
N ARG A 58 11.11 -1.18 0.12
CA ARG A 58 11.61 0.19 0.11
C ARG A 58 11.00 1.02 -0.98
N LEU A 59 10.82 0.44 -2.15
CA LEU A 59 10.20 1.17 -3.25
C LEU A 59 8.86 1.74 -2.82
N ILE A 60 8.06 0.91 -2.19
CA ILE A 60 6.73 1.34 -1.77
C ILE A 60 6.82 2.32 -0.59
N LYS A 61 7.62 2.00 0.41
CA LYS A 61 7.69 2.85 1.60
C LYS A 61 8.32 4.19 1.32
N ASP A 62 9.29 4.24 0.44
CA ASP A 62 9.89 5.51 0.08
C ASP A 62 8.89 6.39 -0.66
N GLY A 63 8.06 5.78 -1.49
CA GLY A 63 7.04 6.53 -2.20
C GLY A 63 5.94 7.05 -1.30
N LEU A 64 5.77 6.45 -0.13
CA LEU A 64 4.75 6.87 0.84
C LEU A 64 5.34 7.62 2.00
N LYS A 65 6.58 8.05 1.88
CA LYS A 65 7.31 8.62 3.00
C LYS A 65 6.59 9.79 3.64
N ALA A 66 6.02 10.67 2.83
CA ALA A 66 5.34 11.85 3.38
C ALA A 66 4.15 11.44 4.24
N GLN A 67 3.38 10.44 3.81
CA GLN A 67 2.23 9.99 4.57
C GLN A 67 2.65 9.27 5.84
N LEU A 68 3.75 8.52 5.78
CA LEU A 68 4.24 7.84 6.97
C LEU A 68 4.77 8.83 7.99
N GLU A 69 5.47 9.85 7.54
CA GLU A 69 6.04 10.84 8.44
C GLU A 69 5.00 11.76 9.04
N SER A 70 3.92 12.01 8.31
CA SER A 70 2.88 12.90 8.81
C SER A 70 1.88 12.17 9.69
N ASN A 71 2.07 10.88 9.89
CA ASN A 71 1.17 10.05 10.67
C ASN A 71 -0.20 9.84 10.05
N GLU A 72 -0.34 10.17 8.80
CA GLU A 72 -1.57 9.85 8.10
C GLU A 72 -1.70 8.34 7.95
N LEU A 73 -0.56 7.68 7.81
CA LEU A 73 -0.51 6.25 7.62
C LEU A 73 0.36 5.69 8.74
N HIS A 74 -0.28 5.30 9.84
CA HIS A 74 0.45 4.91 11.04
C HIS A 74 1.31 3.69 10.88
N ALA A 75 0.76 2.65 10.34
CA ALA A 75 1.50 1.41 10.22
C ALA A 75 1.05 0.69 8.97
N LEU A 76 1.99 0.41 8.12
CA LEU A 76 1.74 -0.33 6.91
C LEU A 76 2.68 -1.51 6.86
N SER A 77 2.12 -2.70 6.76
CA SER A 77 2.89 -3.92 6.59
C SER A 77 2.65 -4.42 5.18
N ILE A 78 3.71 -4.73 4.48
CA ILE A 78 3.58 -5.28 3.15
C ILE A 78 3.67 -6.79 3.30
N SER A 79 2.52 -7.45 3.22
CA SER A 79 2.45 -8.89 3.40
C SER A 79 3.05 -9.63 2.24
N VAL A 80 2.79 -9.14 1.03
CA VAL A 80 3.30 -9.76 -0.19
C VAL A 80 3.72 -8.65 -1.13
N ALA A 81 4.92 -8.79 -1.68
CA ALA A 81 5.40 -7.92 -2.74
C ALA A 81 5.96 -8.84 -3.81
N ALA A 82 5.19 -9.07 -4.84
CA ALA A 82 5.48 -10.09 -5.84
C ALA A 82 5.42 -9.53 -7.24
N THR A 83 6.13 -10.19 -8.15
CA THR A 83 5.95 -9.90 -9.56
C THR A 83 4.71 -10.65 -10.03
N PRO A 84 4.16 -10.27 -11.19
CA PRO A 84 3.01 -11.01 -11.72
C PRO A 84 3.29 -12.49 -11.92
N ALA A 85 4.50 -12.84 -12.34
CA ALA A 85 4.84 -14.24 -12.53
C ALA A 85 4.88 -14.99 -11.21
N GLU A 86 5.45 -14.36 -10.17
CA GLU A 86 5.49 -14.98 -8.85
C GLU A 86 4.10 -15.16 -8.28
N TRP A 87 3.26 -14.17 -8.49
CA TRP A 87 1.90 -14.22 -7.99
C TRP A 87 1.09 -15.30 -8.68
N ALA A 88 1.25 -15.42 -10.00
CA ALA A 88 0.55 -16.45 -10.75
C ALA A 88 1.00 -17.83 -10.32
N ALA A 89 2.30 -18.02 -10.08
CA ALA A 89 2.81 -19.31 -9.63
C ALA A 89 2.27 -19.66 -8.27
N LYS A 90 2.15 -18.67 -7.39
CA LYS A 90 1.65 -18.89 -6.05
C LYS A 90 0.17 -19.22 -6.03
N ALA A 91 -0.58 -18.70 -6.99
CA ALA A 91 -2.02 -18.91 -7.04
C ALA A 91 -2.40 -20.31 -7.49
N GLN A 92 -1.45 -21.11 -7.94
CA GLN A 92 -1.76 -22.44 -8.44
C GLN A 92 -1.83 -23.52 -7.37
#